data_9613d1eece49ec0a07fa1e8d3cb07ec6
#
_entry.id   9613d1eece49ec0a07fa1e8d3cb07ec6
#
_cell.length_a   1.000
_cell.length_b   1.000
_cell.length_c   1.000
_cell.angle_alpha   90.00
_cell.angle_beta   90.00
_cell.angle_gamma   90.00
#
_symmetry.space_group_name_H-M   'P 1'
#
loop_
_entity.id
_entity.type
_entity.pdbx_description
1 polymer ?
#
loop_
_entity_poly.entity_id
_entity_poly.type
_entity_poly.pdbx_seq_one_letter_code
_entity_poly.pdbx_strand_id
1 'polypeptide(L)'
;MLTVAGYSLHPAHRVVFDRAMAAAAAAASDDAAAAGGRCDFDVSVVGAGIMGSCAAHAAASRGARALLLERFDLLHHLGSSHGASRTIRDAYAKAHYPPMVRLARRLWADAEAESGYRVLTPAPQLTVGPPGDASLLAAVGNSGARRVDEDDLAGRWGGAFRGVPDGWVAAVSELGGGVLNATKAVAMFQALAVKGGAVVRDNAEVVGVVKKDGEAGVFVRTSGGEEFHGAKCVVTVGAWTSKLVKSVAGVDLPIQPLHALVLYWKVKPGRERELAAEAGFPTFSSHGDPHVYGTPSLELPGLIKINYDGGPPCAPDG
;
A
#
# COMPACT_ATOMS: atom_id res chain seq x y z
N MET A 1 8.41 18.92 -16.84
CA MET A 1 7.40 17.88 -16.60
C MET A 1 7.98 16.57 -17.12
N LEU A 2 8.50 15.73 -16.24
CA LEU A 2 9.08 14.44 -16.62
C LEU A 2 8.11 13.36 -16.13
N THR A 3 7.41 12.76 -17.07
CA THR A 3 6.64 11.54 -16.84
C THR A 3 7.66 10.41 -16.72
N VAL A 4 7.89 9.88 -15.52
CA VAL A 4 8.75 8.72 -15.32
C VAL A 4 7.88 7.49 -15.50
N ALA A 5 7.80 7.00 -16.73
CA ALA A 5 7.32 5.66 -17.03
C ALA A 5 8.46 4.66 -16.80
N GLY A 6 8.18 3.59 -16.07
CA GLY A 6 9.02 2.40 -16.03
C GLY A 6 9.92 2.26 -14.81
N TYR A 7 9.35 1.83 -13.68
CA TYR A 7 10.13 1.16 -12.64
C TYR A 7 10.10 -0.34 -12.88
N SER A 8 11.20 -0.89 -13.36
CA SER A 8 11.42 -2.33 -13.29
C SER A 8 11.99 -2.67 -11.91
N LEU A 9 11.55 -3.77 -11.32
CA LEU A 9 12.26 -4.38 -10.19
C LEU A 9 13.74 -4.52 -10.56
N HIS A 10 14.64 -4.26 -9.60
CA HIS A 10 16.06 -4.54 -9.81
C HIS A 10 16.19 -5.99 -10.30
N PRO A 11 17.03 -6.29 -11.31
CA PRO A 11 17.10 -7.63 -11.92
C PRO A 11 17.23 -8.76 -10.91
N ALA A 12 17.98 -8.56 -9.81
CA ALA A 12 18.13 -9.54 -8.74
C ALA A 12 16.79 -9.85 -8.01
N HIS A 13 15.93 -8.85 -7.80
CA HIS A 13 14.65 -9.05 -7.14
C HIS A 13 13.63 -9.71 -8.07
N ARG A 14 13.70 -9.42 -9.37
CA ARG A 14 12.85 -10.05 -10.38
C ARG A 14 13.19 -11.55 -10.50
N VAL A 15 14.45 -11.93 -10.50
CA VAL A 15 14.87 -13.34 -10.56
C VAL A 15 14.39 -14.14 -9.36
N VAL A 16 14.40 -13.57 -8.15
CA VAL A 16 13.87 -14.23 -6.94
C VAL A 16 12.35 -14.39 -7.04
N PHE A 17 11.67 -13.34 -7.47
CA PHE A 17 10.22 -13.34 -7.66
C PHE A 17 9.81 -14.36 -8.74
N ASP A 18 10.43 -14.31 -9.92
CA ASP A 18 10.12 -15.20 -11.05
C ASP A 18 10.41 -16.67 -10.70
N ARG A 19 11.46 -16.98 -9.93
CA ARG A 19 11.76 -18.33 -9.44
C ARG A 19 10.74 -18.84 -8.44
N ALA A 20 10.30 -17.99 -7.50
CA ALA A 20 9.27 -18.36 -6.53
C ALA A 20 7.93 -18.61 -7.22
N MET A 21 7.57 -17.79 -8.21
CA MET A 21 6.35 -17.93 -9.00
C MET A 21 6.37 -19.19 -9.87
N ALA A 22 7.51 -19.50 -10.52
CA ALA A 22 7.67 -20.70 -11.34
C ALA A 22 7.59 -21.99 -10.51
N ALA A 23 8.19 -22.02 -9.32
CA ALA A 23 8.11 -23.18 -8.42
C ALA A 23 6.69 -23.44 -7.93
N ALA A 24 5.91 -22.38 -7.64
CA ALA A 24 4.52 -22.52 -7.22
C ALA A 24 3.60 -22.97 -8.35
N ALA A 25 3.83 -22.52 -9.58
CA ALA A 25 3.08 -22.97 -10.76
C ALA A 25 3.29 -24.46 -11.04
N ALA A 26 4.50 -24.96 -10.83
CA ALA A 26 4.81 -26.39 -10.97
C ALA A 26 4.14 -27.27 -9.89
N ALA A 27 4.07 -26.79 -8.64
CA ALA A 27 3.43 -27.50 -7.54
C ALA A 27 1.89 -27.55 -7.66
N ALA A 28 1.29 -26.51 -8.27
CA ALA A 28 -0.17 -26.42 -8.43
C ALA A 28 -0.74 -27.38 -9.52
N SER A 29 0.09 -27.92 -10.41
CA SER A 29 -0.35 -28.80 -11.50
C SER A 29 -0.62 -30.25 -11.06
N ASP A 30 -0.08 -30.69 -9.93
CA ASP A 30 -0.18 -32.08 -9.49
C ASP A 30 -1.38 -32.41 -8.57
N ASP A 31 -2.02 -31.38 -7.95
CA ASP A 31 -3.10 -31.57 -6.96
C ASP A 31 -4.54 -31.45 -7.54
N ALA A 32 -4.72 -31.21 -8.82
CA ALA A 32 -6.02 -30.91 -9.42
C ALA A 32 -6.96 -32.09 -9.65
N ALA A 33 -6.61 -33.31 -9.22
CA ALA A 33 -7.29 -34.55 -9.69
C ALA A 33 -8.19 -35.29 -8.70
N ALA A 34 -8.50 -34.76 -7.51
CA ALA A 34 -9.38 -35.48 -6.57
C ALA A 34 -10.20 -34.55 -5.68
N ALA A 35 -11.48 -34.27 -6.00
CA ALA A 35 -12.50 -34.07 -4.95
C ALA A 35 -13.92 -33.79 -5.50
N GLY A 36 -14.84 -34.68 -5.23
CA GLY A 36 -16.27 -34.37 -5.19
C GLY A 36 -16.61 -33.62 -3.89
N GLY A 37 -17.24 -32.44 -3.99
CA GLY A 37 -17.89 -31.75 -2.89
C GLY A 37 -17.03 -30.88 -1.94
N ARG A 38 -15.72 -30.84 -2.09
CA ARG A 38 -14.82 -30.03 -1.25
C ARG A 38 -14.37 -28.79 -2.02
N CYS A 39 -14.42 -27.60 -1.37
CA CYS A 39 -13.85 -26.39 -1.96
C CYS A 39 -12.36 -26.59 -2.30
N ASP A 40 -11.93 -26.10 -3.48
CA ASP A 40 -10.52 -26.19 -3.92
C ASP A 40 -9.63 -25.31 -3.05
N PHE A 41 -10.19 -24.18 -2.59
CA PHE A 41 -9.50 -23.20 -1.74
C PHE A 41 -10.31 -22.90 -0.47
N ASP A 42 -9.61 -22.62 0.62
CA ASP A 42 -10.23 -22.15 1.85
C ASP A 42 -10.57 -20.67 1.75
N VAL A 43 -9.77 -19.91 0.98
CA VAL A 43 -10.03 -18.50 0.68
C VAL A 43 -9.57 -18.12 -0.72
N SER A 44 -10.44 -17.47 -1.49
CA SER A 44 -10.11 -16.79 -2.74
C SER A 44 -10.02 -15.28 -2.49
N VAL A 45 -8.89 -14.68 -2.81
CA VAL A 45 -8.64 -13.24 -2.68
C VAL A 45 -8.62 -12.62 -4.06
N VAL A 46 -9.43 -11.59 -4.29
CA VAL A 46 -9.58 -10.90 -5.57
C VAL A 46 -8.92 -9.54 -5.50
N GLY A 47 -7.91 -9.31 -6.35
CA GLY A 47 -7.05 -8.12 -6.39
C GLY A 47 -5.75 -8.32 -5.63
N ALA A 48 -4.61 -8.36 -6.33
CA ALA A 48 -3.27 -8.58 -5.77
C ALA A 48 -2.50 -7.28 -5.48
N GLY A 49 -3.20 -6.20 -5.20
CA GLY A 49 -2.62 -5.01 -4.56
C GLY A 49 -2.14 -5.33 -3.14
N ILE A 50 -1.66 -4.33 -2.41
CA ILE A 50 -1.09 -4.54 -1.06
C ILE A 50 -2.06 -5.24 -0.11
N MET A 51 -3.36 -4.88 -0.13
CA MET A 51 -4.35 -5.47 0.75
C MET A 51 -4.57 -6.95 0.47
N GLY A 52 -4.72 -7.32 -0.81
CA GLY A 52 -4.92 -8.73 -1.20
C GLY A 52 -3.66 -9.56 -1.02
N SER A 53 -2.49 -9.02 -1.33
CA SER A 53 -1.21 -9.71 -1.12
C SER A 53 -0.97 -9.99 0.36
N CYS A 54 -1.24 -9.03 1.25
CA CYS A 54 -1.18 -9.24 2.70
C CYS A 54 -2.22 -10.27 3.18
N ALA A 55 -3.45 -10.23 2.64
CA ALA A 55 -4.50 -11.18 3.02
C ALA A 55 -4.15 -12.62 2.60
N ALA A 56 -3.64 -12.78 1.37
CA ALA A 56 -3.21 -14.09 0.87
C ALA A 56 -2.03 -14.66 1.68
N HIS A 57 -1.01 -13.83 1.96
CA HIS A 57 0.09 -14.20 2.85
C HIS A 57 -0.41 -14.59 4.24
N ALA A 58 -1.27 -13.78 4.86
CA ALA A 58 -1.79 -14.05 6.18
C ALA A 58 -2.65 -15.33 6.25
N ALA A 59 -3.36 -15.68 5.18
CA ALA A 59 -4.10 -16.94 5.06
C ALA A 59 -3.15 -18.13 4.91
N ALA A 60 -2.22 -18.05 3.96
CA ALA A 60 -1.24 -19.09 3.69
C ALA A 60 -0.34 -19.39 4.91
N SER A 61 0.12 -18.36 5.62
CA SER A 61 0.91 -18.51 6.86
C SER A 61 0.16 -19.22 7.99
N ARG A 62 -1.16 -19.35 7.89
CA ARG A 62 -2.02 -20.10 8.83
C ARG A 62 -2.42 -21.48 8.30
N GLY A 63 -1.79 -21.92 7.20
CA GLY A 63 -2.06 -23.21 6.57
C GLY A 63 -3.33 -23.27 5.73
N ALA A 64 -3.96 -22.11 5.42
CA ALA A 64 -5.11 -22.10 4.52
C ALA A 64 -4.66 -22.21 3.06
N ARG A 65 -5.40 -23.00 2.27
CA ARG A 65 -5.26 -23.03 0.81
C ARG A 65 -5.80 -21.71 0.24
N ALA A 66 -4.90 -20.79 -0.09
CA ALA A 66 -5.24 -19.48 -0.57
C ALA A 66 -5.06 -19.35 -2.08
N LEU A 67 -6.04 -18.74 -2.76
CA LEU A 67 -5.95 -18.31 -4.15
C LEU A 67 -5.91 -16.78 -4.19
N LEU A 68 -4.98 -16.20 -4.92
CA LEU A 68 -4.89 -14.75 -5.17
C LEU A 68 -5.02 -14.49 -6.66
N LEU A 69 -6.04 -13.73 -7.04
CA LEU A 69 -6.35 -13.40 -8.44
C LEU A 69 -6.08 -11.91 -8.70
N GLU A 70 -5.38 -11.60 -9.79
CA GLU A 70 -5.12 -10.24 -10.24
C GLU A 70 -5.62 -10.06 -11.68
N ARG A 71 -6.29 -8.94 -11.93
CA ARG A 71 -6.82 -8.59 -13.26
C ARG A 71 -5.73 -8.33 -14.29
N PHE A 72 -4.64 -7.68 -13.85
CA PHE A 72 -3.55 -7.23 -14.68
C PHE A 72 -2.29 -8.08 -14.46
N ASP A 73 -1.19 -7.69 -15.12
CA ASP A 73 0.12 -8.23 -14.76
C ASP A 73 0.42 -7.95 -13.28
N LEU A 74 1.12 -8.87 -12.62
CA LEU A 74 1.61 -8.61 -11.27
C LEU A 74 2.53 -7.38 -11.26
N LEU A 75 2.38 -6.54 -10.23
CA LEU A 75 3.13 -5.29 -10.06
C LEU A 75 2.84 -4.22 -11.13
N HIS A 76 1.67 -4.27 -11.76
CA HIS A 76 1.20 -3.25 -12.69
C HIS A 76 1.21 -1.84 -12.07
N HIS A 77 1.15 -0.80 -12.91
CA HIS A 77 1.16 0.60 -12.51
C HIS A 77 -0.24 1.24 -12.39
N LEU A 78 -1.29 0.45 -12.44
CA LEU A 78 -2.67 0.87 -12.25
C LEU A 78 -3.07 0.76 -10.77
N GLY A 79 -3.97 1.62 -10.32
CA GLY A 79 -4.42 1.61 -8.93
C GLY A 79 -3.44 2.28 -7.95
N SER A 80 -3.52 1.92 -6.66
CA SER A 80 -2.84 2.67 -5.58
C SER A 80 -1.64 1.95 -4.96
N SER A 81 -1.30 0.74 -5.39
CA SER A 81 -0.30 -0.12 -4.73
C SER A 81 1.07 -0.13 -5.42
N HIS A 82 1.33 0.79 -6.32
CA HIS A 82 2.61 0.93 -7.02
C HIS A 82 3.36 2.19 -6.60
N GLY A 83 4.61 2.32 -7.05
CA GLY A 83 5.46 3.49 -6.88
C GLY A 83 6.59 3.31 -5.90
N ALA A 84 7.53 4.27 -5.92
CA ALA A 84 8.76 4.23 -5.15
C ALA A 84 8.57 4.61 -3.68
N SER A 85 7.50 5.33 -3.33
CA SER A 85 7.29 5.80 -1.97
C SER A 85 5.83 5.80 -1.54
N ARG A 86 5.58 5.33 -0.33
CA ARG A 86 4.32 5.44 0.39
C ARG A 86 4.62 5.80 1.84
N THR A 87 3.88 6.75 2.40
CA THR A 87 4.09 7.16 3.78
C THR A 87 3.37 6.23 4.74
N ILE A 88 4.06 5.77 5.80
CA ILE A 88 3.46 5.28 7.02
C ILE A 88 3.57 6.36 8.09
N ARG A 89 2.52 6.62 8.85
CA ARG A 89 2.49 7.65 9.90
C ARG A 89 1.61 7.22 11.04
N ASP A 90 1.83 7.76 12.23
CA ASP A 90 1.01 7.54 13.43
C ASP A 90 0.07 8.72 13.76
N ALA A 91 0.30 9.89 13.16
CA ALA A 91 -0.51 11.09 13.36
C ALA A 91 -1.84 10.99 12.61
N TYR A 92 -2.86 10.47 13.30
CA TYR A 92 -4.23 10.36 12.81
C TYR A 92 -5.22 10.95 13.80
N ALA A 93 -6.19 11.74 13.30
CA ALA A 93 -7.25 12.32 14.12
C ALA A 93 -8.18 11.24 14.74
N LYS A 94 -8.40 10.13 14.04
CA LYS A 94 -9.22 9.03 14.53
C LYS A 94 -8.40 8.10 15.42
N ALA A 95 -8.74 8.02 16.71
CA ALA A 95 -7.97 7.33 17.74
C ALA A 95 -7.75 5.81 17.51
N HIS A 96 -8.56 5.17 16.67
CA HIS A 96 -8.40 3.75 16.35
C HIS A 96 -7.25 3.46 15.36
N TYR A 97 -6.78 4.46 14.57
CA TYR A 97 -5.69 4.24 13.62
C TYR A 97 -4.30 4.05 14.26
N PRO A 98 -3.85 4.85 15.24
CA PRO A 98 -2.51 4.65 15.82
C PRO A 98 -2.23 3.24 16.36
N PRO A 99 -3.16 2.54 17.05
CA PRO A 99 -2.97 1.13 17.40
C PRO A 99 -2.79 0.21 16.18
N MET A 100 -3.54 0.45 15.09
CA MET A 100 -3.42 -0.30 13.85
C MET A 100 -2.06 -0.04 13.18
N VAL A 101 -1.57 1.19 13.18
CA VAL A 101 -0.22 1.52 12.66
C VAL A 101 0.87 0.83 13.46
N ARG A 102 0.77 0.80 14.80
CA ARG A 102 1.73 0.06 15.64
C ARG A 102 1.73 -1.43 15.35
N LEU A 103 0.55 -2.03 15.12
CA LEU A 103 0.46 -3.42 14.66
C LEU A 103 1.08 -3.58 13.27
N ALA A 104 0.74 -2.70 12.32
CA ALA A 104 1.28 -2.74 10.97
C ALA A 104 2.82 -2.68 10.96
N ARG A 105 3.44 -1.82 11.78
CA ARG A 105 4.90 -1.75 11.89
C ARG A 105 5.54 -3.07 12.32
N ARG A 106 4.93 -3.80 13.26
CA ARG A 106 5.41 -5.14 13.66
C ARG A 106 5.27 -6.13 12.50
N LEU A 107 4.11 -6.16 11.84
CA LEU A 107 3.88 -7.05 10.70
C LEU A 107 4.80 -6.75 9.51
N TRP A 108 5.15 -5.47 9.28
CA TRP A 108 6.17 -5.09 8.30
C TRP A 108 7.54 -5.64 8.69
N ALA A 109 7.96 -5.46 9.94
CA ALA A 109 9.25 -5.96 10.43
C ALA A 109 9.35 -7.48 10.33
N ASP A 110 8.28 -8.21 10.68
CA ASP A 110 8.20 -9.66 10.57
C ASP A 110 8.33 -10.11 9.10
N ALA A 111 7.61 -9.45 8.18
CA ALA A 111 7.67 -9.76 6.75
C ALA A 111 9.05 -9.43 6.14
N GLU A 112 9.68 -8.33 6.56
CA GLU A 112 11.06 -7.99 6.15
C GLU A 112 12.07 -9.04 6.65
N ALA A 113 11.93 -9.50 7.88
CA ALA A 113 12.78 -10.55 8.43
C ALA A 113 12.57 -11.88 7.69
N GLU A 114 11.34 -12.25 7.39
CA GLU A 114 11.02 -13.48 6.66
C GLU A 114 11.48 -13.45 5.19
N SER A 115 11.36 -12.31 4.53
CA SER A 115 11.73 -12.13 3.11
C SER A 115 13.23 -11.90 2.91
N GLY A 116 13.92 -11.41 3.93
CA GLY A 116 15.35 -11.07 3.87
C GLY A 116 15.66 -9.73 3.22
N TYR A 117 14.67 -8.87 2.93
CA TYR A 117 14.92 -7.53 2.41
C TYR A 117 13.97 -6.46 2.99
N ARG A 118 14.44 -5.22 3.01
CA ARG A 118 13.72 -4.09 3.58
C ARG A 118 12.89 -3.35 2.55
N VAL A 119 11.69 -2.94 2.95
CA VAL A 119 10.78 -2.09 2.19
C VAL A 119 10.37 -0.84 2.94
N LEU A 120 10.54 -0.83 4.28
CA LEU A 120 10.23 0.30 5.15
C LEU A 120 11.52 0.96 5.65
N THR A 121 11.67 2.25 5.34
CA THR A 121 12.69 3.12 5.93
C THR A 121 12.04 3.99 7.00
N PRO A 122 12.38 3.83 8.28
CA PRO A 122 11.88 4.71 9.35
C PRO A 122 12.31 6.16 9.12
N ALA A 123 11.44 7.10 9.47
CA ALA A 123 11.73 8.53 9.43
C ALA A 123 10.93 9.24 10.54
N PRO A 124 11.32 10.42 10.99
CA PRO A 124 10.46 11.27 11.79
C PRO A 124 9.19 11.65 11.03
N GLN A 125 8.12 11.97 11.75
CA GLN A 125 6.91 12.56 11.20
C GLN A 125 6.77 14.00 11.70
N LEU A 126 6.72 14.96 10.78
CA LEU A 126 6.34 16.33 11.05
C LEU A 126 4.88 16.55 10.66
N THR A 127 4.09 17.12 11.56
CA THR A 127 2.71 17.51 11.30
C THR A 127 2.55 18.99 11.63
N VAL A 128 2.07 19.79 10.67
CA VAL A 128 1.90 21.24 10.82
C VAL A 128 0.50 21.69 10.41
N GLY A 129 0.04 22.81 10.95
CA GLY A 129 -1.21 23.42 10.51
C GLY A 129 -1.76 24.46 11.46
N PRO A 130 -2.91 25.09 11.12
CA PRO A 130 -3.53 26.14 11.90
C PRO A 130 -3.84 25.71 13.34
N PRO A 131 -3.68 26.60 14.34
CA PRO A 131 -3.87 26.25 15.76
C PRO A 131 -5.30 25.85 16.13
N GLY A 132 -6.28 26.26 15.33
CA GLY A 132 -7.69 25.93 15.52
C GLY A 132 -8.18 24.66 14.81
N ASP A 133 -7.32 23.96 14.06
CA ASP A 133 -7.72 22.77 13.34
C ASP A 133 -7.89 21.58 14.30
N ALA A 134 -9.15 21.15 14.50
CA ALA A 134 -9.48 20.08 15.42
C ALA A 134 -8.91 18.72 14.99
N SER A 135 -8.78 18.47 13.68
CA SER A 135 -8.21 17.23 13.13
C SER A 135 -6.72 17.16 13.41
N LEU A 136 -5.99 18.27 13.21
CA LEU A 136 -4.58 18.39 13.56
C LEU A 136 -4.35 18.14 15.05
N LEU A 137 -5.11 18.85 15.91
CA LEU A 137 -4.94 18.73 17.36
C LEU A 137 -5.21 17.30 17.85
N ALA A 138 -6.23 16.66 17.32
CA ALA A 138 -6.51 15.26 17.62
C ALA A 138 -5.40 14.32 17.09
N ALA A 139 -4.88 14.54 15.88
CA ALA A 139 -3.79 13.75 15.32
C ALA A 139 -2.51 13.84 16.16
N VAL A 140 -2.14 15.05 16.57
CA VAL A 140 -0.99 15.30 17.47
C VAL A 140 -1.19 14.60 18.81
N GLY A 141 -2.37 14.76 19.44
CA GLY A 141 -2.69 14.13 20.73
C GLY A 141 -2.66 12.59 20.67
N ASN A 142 -3.19 12.01 19.61
CA ASN A 142 -3.26 10.55 19.45
C ASN A 142 -1.90 9.91 19.13
N SER A 143 -0.98 10.63 18.50
CA SER A 143 0.35 10.13 18.12
C SER A 143 1.38 10.24 19.23
N GLY A 144 1.14 11.08 20.25
CA GLY A 144 2.15 11.42 21.25
C GLY A 144 3.29 12.28 20.69
N ALA A 145 3.07 12.95 19.55
CA ALA A 145 4.04 13.85 18.96
C ALA A 145 4.34 15.03 19.88
N ARG A 146 5.62 15.44 19.96
CA ARG A 146 6.04 16.62 20.72
C ARG A 146 5.84 17.87 19.88
N ARG A 147 5.19 18.88 20.45
CA ARG A 147 5.15 20.22 19.84
C ARG A 147 6.54 20.83 19.82
N VAL A 148 6.85 21.51 18.74
CA VAL A 148 8.09 22.26 18.53
C VAL A 148 7.74 23.73 18.27
N ASP A 149 8.58 24.64 18.76
CA ASP A 149 8.45 26.06 18.46
C ASP A 149 9.03 26.41 17.08
N GLU A 150 8.87 27.66 16.68
CA GLU A 150 9.27 28.14 15.36
C GLU A 150 10.80 28.12 15.20
N ASP A 151 11.57 28.44 16.25
CA ASP A 151 13.03 28.44 16.21
C ASP A 151 13.58 27.01 16.10
N ASP A 152 13.06 26.09 16.89
CA ASP A 152 13.41 24.66 16.80
C ASP A 152 13.07 24.12 15.39
N LEU A 153 11.88 24.42 14.87
CA LEU A 153 11.48 23.99 13.53
C LEU A 153 12.37 24.61 12.43
N ALA A 154 12.66 25.89 12.54
CA ALA A 154 13.50 26.60 11.58
C ALA A 154 14.95 26.12 11.57
N GLY A 155 15.46 25.61 12.70
CA GLY A 155 16.79 25.01 12.82
C GLY A 155 16.91 23.60 12.30
N ARG A 156 15.79 22.85 12.24
CA ARG A 156 15.80 21.45 11.81
C ARG A 156 15.92 21.30 10.30
N TRP A 157 16.47 20.18 9.87
CA TRP A 157 16.50 19.74 8.47
C TRP A 157 16.99 20.80 7.50
N GLY A 158 18.06 21.52 7.89
CA GLY A 158 18.64 22.59 7.09
C GLY A 158 17.70 23.77 6.82
N GLY A 159 16.69 23.96 7.65
CA GLY A 159 15.70 25.04 7.50
C GLY A 159 14.68 24.81 6.39
N ALA A 160 14.41 23.56 6.04
CA ALA A 160 13.44 23.22 4.98
C ALA A 160 12.02 23.69 5.31
N PHE A 161 11.68 23.86 6.59
CA PHE A 161 10.34 24.24 7.07
C PHE A 161 10.26 25.67 7.63
N ARG A 162 11.20 26.55 7.30
CA ARG A 162 11.18 27.97 7.73
C ARG A 162 9.97 28.77 7.22
N GLY A 163 9.30 28.31 6.19
CA GLY A 163 8.14 28.98 5.61
C GLY A 163 6.80 28.49 6.15
N VAL A 164 6.78 27.75 7.26
CA VAL A 164 5.54 27.45 7.95
C VAL A 164 4.97 28.76 8.51
N PRO A 165 3.68 29.09 8.29
CA PRO A 165 3.10 30.34 8.73
C PRO A 165 3.21 30.55 10.26
N ASP A 166 3.46 31.79 10.67
CA ASP A 166 3.55 32.18 12.08
C ASP A 166 2.30 31.77 12.86
N GLY A 167 2.50 31.28 14.06
CA GLY A 167 1.43 30.82 14.95
C GLY A 167 0.81 29.46 14.58
N TRP A 168 1.31 28.80 13.55
CA TRP A 168 0.87 27.43 13.27
C TRP A 168 1.42 26.44 14.31
N VAL A 169 0.66 25.39 14.56
CA VAL A 169 1.12 24.27 15.37
C VAL A 169 2.07 23.42 14.53
N ALA A 170 3.25 23.16 15.08
CA ALA A 170 4.17 22.16 14.56
C ALA A 170 4.39 21.06 15.62
N ALA A 171 4.36 19.81 15.21
CA ALA A 171 4.60 18.68 16.11
C ALA A 171 5.40 17.58 15.41
N VAL A 172 6.36 17.01 16.15
CA VAL A 172 7.27 15.97 15.65
C VAL A 172 7.10 14.69 16.46
N SER A 173 6.91 13.58 15.77
CA SER A 173 7.04 12.24 16.33
C SER A 173 8.30 11.60 15.73
N GLU A 174 9.33 11.38 16.54
CA GLU A 174 10.66 10.95 16.07
C GLU A 174 10.64 9.53 15.44
N LEU A 175 9.70 8.70 15.84
CA LEU A 175 9.53 7.33 15.34
C LEU A 175 8.18 7.11 14.62
N GLY A 176 7.40 8.17 14.47
CA GLY A 176 6.02 8.09 13.98
C GLY A 176 5.87 8.02 12.47
N GLY A 177 6.93 8.34 11.73
CA GLY A 177 6.94 8.35 10.27
C GLY A 177 7.68 7.17 9.65
N GLY A 178 7.68 7.13 8.34
CA GLY A 178 8.44 6.18 7.54
C GLY A 178 8.03 6.20 6.08
N VAL A 179 8.91 5.71 5.23
CA VAL A 179 8.70 5.61 3.79
C VAL A 179 8.77 4.15 3.38
N LEU A 180 7.70 3.66 2.76
CA LEU A 180 7.58 2.34 2.17
C LEU A 180 7.83 2.41 0.66
N ASN A 181 8.62 1.52 0.12
CA ASN A 181 8.62 1.27 -1.31
C ASN A 181 7.40 0.43 -1.67
N ALA A 182 6.39 1.07 -2.26
CA ALA A 182 5.09 0.43 -2.45
C ALA A 182 5.15 -0.78 -3.39
N THR A 183 5.82 -0.66 -4.54
CA THR A 183 5.97 -1.78 -5.49
C THR A 183 6.73 -2.95 -4.88
N LYS A 184 7.86 -2.69 -4.20
CA LYS A 184 8.63 -3.74 -3.53
C LYS A 184 7.84 -4.40 -2.39
N ALA A 185 7.02 -3.62 -1.68
CA ALA A 185 6.18 -4.12 -0.60
C ALA A 185 5.12 -5.12 -1.11
N VAL A 186 4.48 -4.80 -2.24
CA VAL A 186 3.53 -5.73 -2.89
C VAL A 186 4.25 -7.00 -3.33
N ALA A 187 5.39 -6.86 -4.03
CA ALA A 187 6.20 -8.00 -4.46
C ALA A 187 6.63 -8.91 -3.28
N MET A 188 7.02 -8.30 -2.15
CA MET A 188 7.38 -9.03 -0.94
C MET A 188 6.22 -9.90 -0.44
N PHE A 189 5.03 -9.32 -0.27
CA PHE A 189 3.90 -10.10 0.22
C PHE A 189 3.38 -11.13 -0.77
N GLN A 190 3.44 -10.86 -2.08
CA GLN A 190 3.13 -11.87 -3.10
C GLN A 190 4.11 -13.05 -3.01
N ALA A 191 5.41 -12.78 -2.92
CA ALA A 191 6.43 -13.83 -2.78
C ALA A 191 6.26 -14.63 -1.47
N LEU A 192 5.96 -13.96 -0.34
CA LEU A 192 5.71 -14.62 0.93
C LEU A 192 4.42 -15.46 0.90
N ALA A 193 3.36 -14.99 0.23
CA ALA A 193 2.15 -15.76 0.04
C ALA A 193 2.42 -17.06 -0.75
N VAL A 194 3.16 -16.95 -1.87
CA VAL A 194 3.59 -18.10 -2.68
C VAL A 194 4.46 -19.06 -1.88
N LYS A 195 5.44 -18.55 -1.13
CA LYS A 195 6.27 -19.36 -0.22
C LYS A 195 5.44 -20.11 0.82
N GLY A 196 4.35 -19.51 1.29
CA GLY A 196 3.37 -20.14 2.20
C GLY A 196 2.39 -21.11 1.53
N GLY A 197 2.49 -21.35 0.21
CA GLY A 197 1.65 -22.27 -0.54
C GLY A 197 0.41 -21.64 -1.19
N ALA A 198 0.30 -20.29 -1.23
CA ALA A 198 -0.78 -19.65 -1.98
C ALA A 198 -0.59 -19.81 -3.49
N VAL A 199 -1.68 -20.04 -4.20
CA VAL A 199 -1.73 -19.99 -5.67
C VAL A 199 -1.99 -18.55 -6.09
N VAL A 200 -1.13 -18.01 -6.96
CA VAL A 200 -1.27 -16.64 -7.50
C VAL A 200 -1.49 -16.71 -9.00
N ARG A 201 -2.51 -16.01 -9.49
CA ARG A 201 -2.85 -15.91 -10.91
C ARG A 201 -2.98 -14.44 -11.29
N ASP A 202 -2.23 -14.01 -12.25
CA ASP A 202 -2.37 -12.71 -12.92
C ASP A 202 -3.18 -12.85 -14.21
N ASN A 203 -3.49 -11.70 -14.83
CA ASN A 203 -4.33 -11.64 -16.03
C ASN A 203 -5.65 -12.42 -15.88
N ALA A 204 -6.17 -12.47 -14.65
CA ALA A 204 -7.36 -13.21 -14.24
C ALA A 204 -8.43 -12.22 -13.72
N GLU A 205 -9.07 -11.50 -14.64
CA GLU A 205 -10.12 -10.53 -14.30
C GLU A 205 -11.35 -11.26 -13.75
N VAL A 206 -11.67 -11.03 -12.48
CA VAL A 206 -12.88 -11.58 -11.86
C VAL A 206 -14.10 -10.78 -12.29
N VAL A 207 -15.06 -11.46 -12.88
CA VAL A 207 -16.32 -10.89 -13.39
C VAL A 207 -17.55 -11.39 -12.62
N GLY A 208 -17.40 -12.42 -11.78
CA GLY A 208 -18.48 -12.98 -10.99
C GLY A 208 -18.01 -13.61 -9.69
N VAL A 209 -18.80 -13.42 -8.64
CA VAL A 209 -18.67 -14.12 -7.35
C VAL A 209 -20.07 -14.58 -6.98
N VAL A 210 -20.33 -15.88 -7.06
CA VAL A 210 -21.69 -16.42 -6.94
C VAL A 210 -21.73 -17.56 -5.92
N LYS A 211 -22.88 -17.70 -5.26
CA LYS A 211 -23.25 -18.92 -4.54
C LYS A 211 -24.11 -19.80 -5.46
N LYS A 212 -23.90 -21.08 -5.42
CA LYS A 212 -24.77 -22.05 -6.11
C LYS A 212 -25.64 -22.76 -5.07
N ASP A 213 -26.89 -23.01 -5.43
CA ASP A 213 -27.83 -23.68 -4.54
C ASP A 213 -27.35 -25.11 -4.22
N GLY A 214 -27.38 -25.45 -2.93
CA GLY A 214 -26.94 -26.76 -2.45
C GLY A 214 -25.42 -26.92 -2.33
N GLU A 215 -24.62 -25.96 -2.77
CA GLU A 215 -23.16 -26.00 -2.65
C GLU A 215 -22.64 -25.06 -1.56
N ALA A 216 -21.66 -25.56 -0.78
CA ALA A 216 -20.98 -24.73 0.22
C ALA A 216 -19.97 -23.78 -0.45
N GLY A 217 -19.73 -22.62 0.14
CA GLY A 217 -18.73 -21.69 -0.34
C GLY A 217 -19.23 -20.77 -1.47
N VAL A 218 -18.28 -20.31 -2.29
CA VAL A 218 -18.49 -19.36 -3.38
C VAL A 218 -17.70 -19.76 -4.62
N PHE A 219 -18.24 -19.45 -5.78
CA PHE A 219 -17.58 -19.65 -7.06
C PHE A 219 -17.14 -18.31 -7.62
N VAL A 220 -15.83 -18.20 -7.88
CA VAL A 220 -15.21 -16.99 -8.45
C VAL A 220 -14.96 -17.25 -9.93
N ARG A 221 -15.58 -16.46 -10.82
CA ARG A 221 -15.46 -16.59 -12.26
C ARG A 221 -14.61 -15.49 -12.86
N THR A 222 -13.73 -15.86 -13.78
CA THR A 222 -12.92 -14.92 -14.55
C THR A 222 -13.52 -14.63 -15.93
N SER A 223 -13.10 -13.52 -16.53
CA SER A 223 -13.45 -13.17 -17.92
C SER A 223 -12.93 -14.21 -18.94
N GLY A 224 -11.86 -14.92 -18.59
CA GLY A 224 -11.31 -16.03 -19.39
C GLY A 224 -12.11 -17.33 -19.32
N GLY A 225 -13.20 -17.38 -18.53
CA GLY A 225 -14.08 -18.56 -18.39
C GLY A 225 -13.64 -19.56 -17.32
N GLU A 226 -12.57 -19.30 -16.58
CA GLU A 226 -12.17 -20.12 -15.43
C GLU A 226 -13.13 -19.92 -14.26
N GLU A 227 -13.38 -20.97 -13.51
CA GLU A 227 -14.18 -20.92 -12.27
C GLU A 227 -13.40 -21.59 -11.13
N PHE A 228 -13.27 -20.89 -10.01
CA PHE A 228 -12.57 -21.35 -8.81
C PHE A 228 -13.56 -21.48 -7.65
N HIS A 229 -13.52 -22.61 -6.96
CA HIS A 229 -14.40 -22.88 -5.83
C HIS A 229 -13.66 -22.63 -4.51
N GLY A 230 -14.08 -21.63 -3.76
CA GLY A 230 -13.51 -21.26 -2.47
C GLY A 230 -14.53 -21.28 -1.34
N ALA A 231 -14.11 -21.64 -0.12
CA ALA A 231 -14.99 -21.57 1.04
C ALA A 231 -15.38 -20.12 1.37
N LYS A 232 -14.46 -19.17 1.14
CA LYS A 232 -14.67 -17.74 1.35
C LYS A 232 -14.05 -16.93 0.22
N CYS A 233 -14.58 -15.71 -0.01
CA CYS A 233 -14.01 -14.75 -0.94
C CYS A 233 -13.73 -13.42 -0.21
N VAL A 234 -12.53 -12.87 -0.45
CA VAL A 234 -12.09 -11.55 0.04
C VAL A 234 -11.90 -10.64 -1.16
N VAL A 235 -12.63 -9.54 -1.22
CA VAL A 235 -12.56 -8.58 -2.33
C VAL A 235 -11.68 -7.40 -1.94
N THR A 236 -10.58 -7.20 -2.66
CA THR A 236 -9.55 -6.18 -2.41
C THR A 236 -9.15 -5.44 -3.69
N VAL A 237 -10.10 -5.18 -4.55
CA VAL A 237 -9.91 -4.66 -5.91
C VAL A 237 -9.75 -3.12 -5.99
N GLY A 238 -9.46 -2.46 -4.88
CA GLY A 238 -9.10 -1.04 -4.84
C GLY A 238 -10.15 -0.14 -5.52
N ALA A 239 -9.73 0.64 -6.51
CA ALA A 239 -10.58 1.57 -7.24
C ALA A 239 -11.73 0.89 -8.02
N TRP A 240 -11.61 -0.39 -8.34
CA TRP A 240 -12.64 -1.19 -9.04
C TRP A 240 -13.71 -1.77 -8.11
N THR A 241 -13.64 -1.50 -6.78
CA THR A 241 -14.55 -2.12 -5.80
C THR A 241 -16.02 -1.83 -6.11
N SER A 242 -16.38 -0.58 -6.38
CA SER A 242 -17.79 -0.23 -6.70
C SER A 242 -18.30 -0.96 -7.94
N LYS A 243 -17.45 -1.07 -8.99
CA LYS A 243 -17.80 -1.75 -10.23
C LYS A 243 -18.04 -3.25 -10.01
N LEU A 244 -17.13 -3.93 -9.31
CA LEU A 244 -17.25 -5.35 -9.03
C LEU A 244 -18.43 -5.64 -8.11
N VAL A 245 -18.58 -4.92 -6.99
CA VAL A 245 -19.68 -5.15 -6.03
C VAL A 245 -21.03 -4.89 -6.68
N LYS A 246 -21.16 -3.87 -7.53
CA LYS A 246 -22.38 -3.66 -8.31
C LYS A 246 -22.69 -4.84 -9.23
N SER A 247 -21.68 -5.35 -9.92
CA SER A 247 -21.82 -6.48 -10.86
C SER A 247 -22.23 -7.78 -10.15
N VAL A 248 -21.65 -8.09 -8.97
CA VAL A 248 -21.85 -9.38 -8.29
C VAL A 248 -22.96 -9.37 -7.25
N ALA A 249 -23.30 -8.21 -6.68
CA ALA A 249 -24.28 -8.10 -5.60
C ALA A 249 -25.41 -7.08 -5.88
N GLY A 250 -25.34 -6.35 -7.00
CA GLY A 250 -26.35 -5.31 -7.31
C GLY A 250 -26.31 -4.08 -6.39
N VAL A 251 -25.23 -3.92 -5.59
CA VAL A 251 -25.12 -2.85 -4.58
C VAL A 251 -24.25 -1.72 -5.09
N ASP A 252 -24.77 -0.51 -5.06
CA ASP A 252 -24.00 0.71 -5.31
C ASP A 252 -23.30 1.14 -4.00
N LEU A 253 -21.97 1.20 -4.03
CA LEU A 253 -21.18 1.68 -2.91
C LEU A 253 -20.88 3.18 -3.06
N PRO A 254 -20.90 3.97 -1.97
CA PRO A 254 -20.58 5.40 -2.00
C PRO A 254 -19.07 5.62 -2.06
N ILE A 255 -18.42 5.08 -3.09
CA ILE A 255 -16.97 5.15 -3.30
C ILE A 255 -16.71 5.84 -4.64
N GLN A 256 -15.96 6.95 -4.60
CA GLN A 256 -15.54 7.68 -5.79
C GLN A 256 -14.02 7.59 -5.91
N PRO A 257 -13.46 6.88 -6.91
CA PRO A 257 -12.04 6.92 -7.21
C PRO A 257 -11.59 8.33 -7.62
N LEU A 258 -10.40 8.70 -7.15
CA LEU A 258 -9.74 9.97 -7.49
C LEU A 258 -8.43 9.71 -8.23
N HIS A 259 -8.15 10.53 -9.24
CA HIS A 259 -6.88 10.50 -9.95
C HIS A 259 -5.86 11.36 -9.19
N ALA A 260 -5.12 10.76 -8.26
CA ALA A 260 -4.10 11.45 -7.49
C ALA A 260 -2.76 11.48 -8.25
N LEU A 261 -2.18 12.67 -8.36
CA LEU A 261 -0.86 12.85 -8.95
C LEU A 261 0.23 12.61 -7.91
N VAL A 262 1.32 11.99 -8.34
CA VAL A 262 2.54 11.83 -7.55
C VAL A 262 3.64 12.67 -8.19
N LEU A 263 4.08 13.71 -7.47
CA LEU A 263 5.04 14.70 -7.96
C LEU A 263 6.36 14.56 -7.22
N TYR A 264 7.44 14.47 -7.99
CA TYR A 264 8.80 14.52 -7.50
C TYR A 264 9.46 15.81 -7.95
N TRP A 265 10.06 16.51 -7.00
CA TRP A 265 10.69 17.81 -7.20
C TRP A 265 12.19 17.69 -7.07
N LYS A 266 12.92 18.32 -7.98
CA LYS A 266 14.39 18.35 -7.91
C LYS A 266 14.83 19.18 -6.71
N VAL A 267 15.67 18.59 -5.88
CA VAL A 267 16.31 19.28 -4.75
C VAL A 267 17.31 20.29 -5.29
N LYS A 268 17.42 21.44 -4.65
CA LYS A 268 18.42 22.46 -5.01
C LYS A 268 19.83 21.86 -4.87
N PRO A 269 20.74 22.14 -5.81
CA PRO A 269 22.12 21.66 -5.73
C PRO A 269 22.78 21.96 -4.38
N GLY A 270 23.46 20.97 -3.84
CA GLY A 270 24.15 21.06 -2.55
C GLY A 270 23.26 20.78 -1.32
N ARG A 271 21.95 20.60 -1.50
CA ARG A 271 20.99 20.31 -0.41
C ARG A 271 20.51 18.84 -0.38
N GLU A 272 21.02 18.00 -1.29
CA GLU A 272 20.54 16.64 -1.49
C GLU A 272 20.69 15.80 -0.21
N ARG A 273 21.82 15.96 0.48
CA ARG A 273 22.07 15.20 1.72
C ARG A 273 21.15 15.58 2.86
N GLU A 274 20.79 16.85 2.99
CA GLU A 274 19.96 17.33 4.10
C GLU A 274 18.51 16.83 3.99
N LEU A 275 18.03 16.61 2.77
CA LEU A 275 16.67 16.18 2.47
C LEU A 275 16.56 14.66 2.23
N ALA A 276 17.64 13.94 2.48
CA ALA A 276 17.69 12.49 2.36
C ALA A 276 17.13 11.79 3.61
N ALA A 277 16.59 10.60 3.44
CA ALA A 277 16.07 9.80 4.55
C ALA A 277 17.18 9.43 5.55
N GLU A 278 18.40 9.19 5.06
CA GLU A 278 19.58 8.85 5.86
C GLU A 278 20.03 10.01 6.77
N ALA A 279 19.69 11.25 6.41
CA ALA A 279 19.91 12.44 7.23
C ALA A 279 18.79 12.67 8.25
N GLY A 280 17.81 11.77 8.34
CA GLY A 280 16.66 11.90 9.22
C GLY A 280 15.64 12.95 8.73
N PHE A 281 15.61 13.25 7.41
CA PHE A 281 14.57 14.12 6.86
C PHE A 281 13.19 13.50 7.09
N PRO A 282 12.17 14.25 7.55
CA PRO A 282 10.92 13.67 7.97
C PRO A 282 10.01 13.32 6.79
N THR A 283 9.08 12.42 7.03
CA THR A 283 7.79 12.49 6.36
C THR A 283 7.01 13.66 6.96
N PHE A 284 6.23 14.37 6.16
CA PHE A 284 5.51 15.54 6.67
C PHE A 284 4.10 15.64 6.09
N SER A 285 3.23 16.28 6.85
CA SER A 285 1.89 16.65 6.43
C SER A 285 1.49 18.03 6.98
N SER A 286 0.86 18.84 6.12
CA SER A 286 0.30 20.13 6.47
C SER A 286 -1.22 20.05 6.45
N HIS A 287 -1.87 20.50 7.51
CA HIS A 287 -3.32 20.66 7.60
C HIS A 287 -3.81 22.03 7.08
N GLY A 288 -3.01 22.69 6.23
CA GLY A 288 -3.42 23.90 5.51
C GLY A 288 -4.33 23.59 4.33
N ASP A 289 -4.68 24.65 3.64
CA ASP A 289 -5.40 24.57 2.36
C ASP A 289 -4.49 25.13 1.24
N PRO A 290 -4.04 24.28 0.28
CA PRO A 290 -4.29 22.85 0.19
C PRO A 290 -3.55 22.02 1.25
N HIS A 291 -4.11 20.84 1.57
CA HIS A 291 -3.45 19.84 2.42
C HIS A 291 -2.25 19.23 1.67
N VAL A 292 -1.05 19.60 2.08
CA VAL A 292 0.21 19.18 1.44
C VAL A 292 0.90 18.11 2.28
N TYR A 293 1.47 17.13 1.62
CA TYR A 293 2.28 16.11 2.28
C TYR A 293 3.52 15.77 1.46
N GLY A 294 4.52 15.23 2.11
CA GLY A 294 5.74 14.82 1.42
C GLY A 294 6.59 13.83 2.19
N THR A 295 7.61 13.35 1.51
CA THR A 295 8.56 12.38 2.05
C THR A 295 9.90 12.55 1.36
N PRO A 296 11.02 12.23 2.05
CA PRO A 296 12.29 12.08 1.35
C PRO A 296 12.17 11.01 0.24
N SER A 297 12.93 11.15 -0.83
CA SER A 297 13.04 10.11 -1.84
C SER A 297 14.08 9.08 -1.43
N LEU A 298 13.76 7.81 -1.64
CA LEU A 298 14.66 6.68 -1.40
C LEU A 298 15.25 6.12 -2.69
N GLU A 299 14.48 6.16 -3.80
CA GLU A 299 14.85 5.51 -5.06
C GLU A 299 15.15 6.48 -6.19
N LEU A 300 14.90 7.77 -5.95
CA LEU A 300 15.16 8.85 -6.89
C LEU A 300 16.12 9.85 -6.25
N PRO A 301 17.43 9.58 -6.20
CA PRO A 301 18.39 10.47 -5.58
C PRO A 301 18.29 11.90 -6.13
N GLY A 302 18.34 12.88 -5.23
CA GLY A 302 18.21 14.29 -5.60
C GLY A 302 16.78 14.77 -5.89
N LEU A 303 15.78 13.90 -5.69
CA LEU A 303 14.37 14.30 -5.77
C LEU A 303 13.70 14.19 -4.40
N ILE A 304 12.69 15.01 -4.17
CA ILE A 304 11.79 14.95 -3.00
C ILE A 304 10.36 14.84 -3.48
N LYS A 305 9.57 14.02 -2.80
CA LYS A 305 8.14 13.90 -3.08
C LYS A 305 7.37 14.94 -2.30
N ILE A 306 6.61 15.79 -3.00
CA ILE A 306 5.69 16.76 -2.39
C ILE A 306 4.40 16.77 -3.21
N ASN A 307 3.29 16.46 -2.57
CA ASN A 307 1.97 16.37 -3.17
C ASN A 307 0.93 17.10 -2.34
N TYR A 308 -0.25 17.31 -2.91
CA TYR A 308 -1.45 17.65 -2.17
C TYR A 308 -2.40 16.45 -2.11
N ASP A 309 -3.25 16.40 -1.10
CA ASP A 309 -4.28 15.37 -0.99
C ASP A 309 -5.44 15.68 -1.93
N GLY A 310 -5.87 14.66 -2.67
CA GLY A 310 -7.00 14.76 -3.57
C GLY A 310 -6.64 14.54 -5.03
N GLY A 311 -7.60 14.88 -5.87
CA GLY A 311 -7.53 14.75 -7.32
C GLY A 311 -8.93 14.79 -7.93
N PRO A 312 -9.05 14.94 -9.24
CA PRO A 312 -10.36 14.89 -9.89
C PRO A 312 -10.97 13.48 -9.79
N PRO A 313 -12.30 13.39 -9.71
CA PRO A 313 -13.00 12.12 -9.87
C PRO A 313 -12.60 11.43 -11.17
N CYS A 314 -12.43 10.12 -11.13
CA CYS A 314 -12.09 9.35 -12.33
C CYS A 314 -12.85 8.01 -12.35
N ALA A 315 -12.96 7.43 -13.55
CA ALA A 315 -13.30 6.04 -13.72
C ALA A 315 -12.01 5.21 -13.69
N PRO A 316 -11.98 4.05 -13.02
CA PRO A 316 -10.75 3.28 -12.90
C PRO A 316 -10.30 2.61 -14.21
N ASP A 317 -11.17 2.54 -15.21
CA ASP A 317 -10.90 1.93 -16.53
C ASP A 317 -10.75 2.98 -17.66
N GLY A 318 -10.83 4.29 -17.36
CA GLY A 318 -10.85 5.35 -18.39
C GLY A 318 -9.84 6.43 -18.19
#